data_e9d71ea738eb9b0cfd150724a814cbfc
#
_entry.id   e9d71ea738eb9b0cfd150724a814cbfc
#
_cell.length_a   1.000
_cell.length_b   1.000
_cell.length_c   1.000
_cell.angle_alpha   90.00
_cell.angle_beta   90.00
_cell.angle_gamma   90.00
#
_symmetry.space_group_name_H-M   'P 1'
#
loop_
_entity.id
_entity.type
_entity.pdbx_description
1 polymer ?
#
loop_
_entity_poly.entity_id
_entity_poly.type
_entity_poly.pdbx_seq_one_letter_code
_entity_poly.pdbx_strand_id
1 'polypeptide(L)'
;MSIVSELKSGFRAQLSSQAVTSVVGGVITVVLARLLTPNEYGLFFLTLSVFTFFKVFTRLGIARSAGRYIAEYKDGNPDQIPHIIRTAVLVNSATVGIAVVVLVVAHQQLAELVRQPDLAPLLLFGSLYLCFTTFATFLSKVWQGFEAIRLASIITICSQVGRLVFSVGFVVAGFGAMGALGGYTVATAIPVVIGSVILYRNYYAVGETASAVESGLRRRIIEYSIPITATNTADRIDKEIDTILIGFFLSPVAVGQYVVGKKVVSFIETPMNAVGFTLSPTFGAQKAEGNITRASRIYEVALSHILLLYIPAGAGIILVADPFVTLFFGTAYSAAVPVLQVLGIFAVLKAITKLSGNGLDFLGRARSRAIAKTVTSVLNIGLNIALIPTVGIVGAAVATVVTYLFYTLFTLYIITQEFELDVRRLVSRVGRICVVTAVMSAVVVVFLERIEGWITLFVVVGLAVAVWAVLSVLTGLLDVQRVKSMLV
;
A
#
# COMPACT_ATOMS: atom_id res chain seq x y z
N MET A 1 25.54 -11.32 -20.97
CA MET A 1 24.93 -11.76 -19.68
C MET A 1 23.69 -12.60 -20.00
N SER A 2 23.43 -13.69 -19.26
CA SER A 2 22.25 -14.51 -19.57
C SER A 2 20.97 -13.78 -19.10
N ILE A 3 19.88 -13.91 -19.86
CA ILE A 3 18.53 -13.36 -19.52
C ILE A 3 18.16 -13.67 -18.05
N VAL A 4 18.55 -14.85 -17.57
CA VAL A 4 18.31 -15.29 -16.18
C VAL A 4 19.08 -14.42 -15.16
N SER A 5 20.30 -13.96 -15.48
CA SER A 5 21.08 -13.11 -14.56
C SER A 5 20.52 -11.69 -14.50
N GLU A 6 20.00 -11.16 -15.58
CA GLU A 6 19.32 -9.85 -15.61
C GLU A 6 18.00 -9.87 -14.87
N LEU A 7 17.18 -10.91 -15.08
CA LEU A 7 15.93 -11.11 -14.33
C LEU A 7 16.17 -11.24 -12.83
N LYS A 8 17.20 -12.02 -12.41
CA LYS A 8 17.59 -12.13 -11.00
C LYS A 8 18.05 -10.80 -10.41
N SER A 9 18.83 -10.00 -11.15
CA SER A 9 19.30 -8.70 -10.67
C SER A 9 18.19 -7.68 -10.56
N GLY A 10 17.27 -7.63 -11.53
CA GLY A 10 16.09 -6.78 -11.49
C GLY A 10 15.12 -7.15 -10.35
N PHE A 11 14.89 -8.45 -10.14
CA PHE A 11 14.05 -8.93 -9.03
C PHE A 11 14.65 -8.58 -7.66
N ARG A 12 15.96 -8.78 -7.46
CA ARG A 12 16.66 -8.38 -6.22
C ARG A 12 16.57 -6.87 -5.99
N ALA A 13 16.78 -6.06 -7.03
CA ALA A 13 16.65 -4.60 -6.93
C ALA A 13 15.24 -4.16 -6.54
N GLN A 14 14.20 -4.79 -7.10
CA GLN A 14 12.82 -4.51 -6.77
C GLN A 14 12.46 -4.90 -5.32
N LEU A 15 12.91 -6.08 -4.86
CA LEU A 15 12.73 -6.52 -3.48
C LEU A 15 13.42 -5.60 -2.48
N SER A 16 14.70 -5.25 -2.77
CA SER A 16 15.48 -4.32 -1.94
C SER A 16 14.79 -2.94 -1.87
N SER A 17 14.31 -2.42 -2.99
CA SER A 17 13.57 -1.16 -3.05
C SER A 17 12.29 -1.21 -2.20
N GLN A 18 11.57 -2.33 -2.22
CA GLN A 18 10.35 -2.50 -1.43
C GLN A 18 10.65 -2.61 0.07
N ALA A 19 11.70 -3.33 0.44
CA ALA A 19 12.17 -3.42 1.83
C ALA A 19 12.60 -2.05 2.37
N VAL A 20 13.42 -1.31 1.63
CA VAL A 20 13.83 0.06 1.98
C VAL A 20 12.61 0.98 2.11
N THR A 21 11.66 0.91 1.18
CA THR A 21 10.43 1.71 1.22
C THR A 21 9.63 1.44 2.50
N SER A 22 9.50 0.18 2.89
CA SER A 22 8.78 -0.20 4.11
C SER A 22 9.52 0.28 5.36
N VAL A 23 10.80 -0.04 5.49
CA VAL A 23 11.59 0.34 6.68
C VAL A 23 11.69 1.86 6.83
N VAL A 24 12.10 2.57 5.78
CA VAL A 24 12.22 4.03 5.80
C VAL A 24 10.85 4.68 6.01
N GLY A 25 9.80 4.14 5.39
CA GLY A 25 8.42 4.60 5.61
C GLY A 25 7.98 4.47 7.06
N GLY A 26 8.40 3.42 7.77
CA GLY A 26 8.18 3.25 9.21
C GLY A 26 8.95 4.25 10.04
N VAL A 27 10.23 4.32 9.81
CA VAL A 27 11.11 5.24 10.55
C VAL A 27 10.64 6.68 10.41
N ILE A 28 10.35 7.15 9.19
CA ILE A 28 9.89 8.52 8.98
C ILE A 28 8.54 8.79 9.67
N THR A 29 7.63 7.81 9.70
CA THR A 29 6.32 7.95 10.38
C THR A 29 6.51 8.17 11.88
N VAL A 30 7.40 7.39 12.53
CA VAL A 30 7.70 7.53 13.96
C VAL A 30 8.47 8.82 14.24
N VAL A 31 9.51 9.12 13.47
CA VAL A 31 10.35 10.30 13.67
C VAL A 31 9.53 11.58 13.51
N LEU A 32 8.71 11.68 12.47
CA LEU A 32 7.84 12.85 12.29
C LEU A 32 6.79 12.99 13.40
N ALA A 33 6.24 11.88 13.92
CA ALA A 33 5.31 11.93 15.05
C ALA A 33 5.97 12.43 16.34
N ARG A 34 7.27 12.24 16.49
CA ARG A 34 8.06 12.71 17.64
C ARG A 34 8.54 14.17 17.52
N LEU A 35 8.75 14.63 16.29
CA LEU A 35 9.27 15.97 16.02
C LEU A 35 8.18 17.02 15.81
N LEU A 36 7.05 16.61 15.25
CA LEU A 36 5.89 17.47 15.01
C LEU A 36 4.93 17.44 16.20
N THR A 37 4.20 18.53 16.40
CA THR A 37 3.01 18.48 17.27
C THR A 37 1.96 17.53 16.67
N PRO A 38 1.06 16.93 17.48
CA PRO A 38 -0.01 16.09 16.98
C PRO A 38 -0.90 16.77 15.93
N ASN A 39 -1.09 18.08 16.04
CA ASN A 39 -1.83 18.89 15.08
C ASN A 39 -1.11 19.00 13.73
N GLU A 40 0.17 19.35 13.74
CA GLU A 40 0.99 19.45 12.52
C GLU A 40 1.14 18.09 11.84
N TYR A 41 1.33 17.02 12.61
CA TYR A 41 1.39 15.67 12.10
C TYR A 41 0.08 15.26 11.40
N GLY A 42 -1.04 15.59 12.02
CA GLY A 42 -2.36 15.35 11.45
C GLY A 42 -2.61 16.16 10.18
N LEU A 43 -2.30 17.46 10.17
CA LEU A 43 -2.39 18.33 8.98
C LEU A 43 -1.53 17.81 7.84
N PHE A 44 -0.30 17.38 8.12
CA PHE A 44 0.60 16.81 7.12
C PHE A 44 -0.01 15.56 6.47
N PHE A 45 -0.50 14.60 7.26
CA PHE A 45 -1.09 13.38 6.70
C PHE A 45 -2.45 13.62 6.03
N LEU A 46 -3.25 14.56 6.55
CA LEU A 46 -4.49 14.98 5.89
C LEU A 46 -4.19 15.57 4.50
N THR A 47 -3.16 16.42 4.40
CA THR A 47 -2.67 16.95 3.13
C THR A 47 -2.26 15.82 2.16
N LEU A 48 -1.51 14.84 2.63
CA LEU A 48 -1.11 13.69 1.81
C LEU A 48 -2.31 12.85 1.36
N SER A 49 -3.35 12.73 2.18
CA SER A 49 -4.58 12.01 1.84
C SER A 49 -5.37 12.75 0.76
N VAL A 50 -5.50 14.07 0.86
CA VAL A 50 -6.09 14.91 -0.20
C VAL A 50 -5.30 14.76 -1.51
N PHE A 51 -3.96 14.81 -1.47
CA PHE A 51 -3.17 14.58 -2.69
C PHE A 51 -3.31 13.17 -3.24
N THR A 52 -3.49 12.17 -2.39
CA THR A 52 -3.73 10.81 -2.88
C THR A 52 -5.06 10.70 -3.62
N PHE A 53 -6.08 11.44 -3.19
CA PHE A 53 -7.32 11.58 -3.94
C PHE A 53 -7.09 12.28 -5.29
N PHE A 54 -6.39 13.41 -5.34
CA PHE A 54 -6.05 14.08 -6.60
C PHE A 54 -5.19 13.24 -7.54
N LYS A 55 -4.32 12.38 -7.01
CA LYS A 55 -3.51 11.43 -7.81
C LYS A 55 -4.35 10.45 -8.63
N VAL A 56 -5.59 10.21 -8.27
CA VAL A 56 -6.52 9.41 -9.09
C VAL A 56 -6.71 10.08 -10.46
N PHE A 57 -6.93 11.39 -10.47
CA PHE A 57 -7.17 12.17 -11.67
C PHE A 57 -5.89 12.46 -12.47
N THR A 58 -4.74 12.56 -11.82
CA THR A 58 -3.47 12.83 -12.51
C THR A 58 -2.84 11.58 -13.12
N ARG A 59 -3.21 10.38 -12.67
CA ARG A 59 -2.54 9.13 -13.07
C ARG A 59 -3.29 8.32 -14.13
N LEU A 60 -4.31 8.84 -14.77
CA LEU A 60 -5.17 8.23 -15.79
C LEU A 60 -4.59 7.00 -16.56
N GLY A 61 -3.88 6.09 -15.92
CA GLY A 61 -3.27 4.89 -16.49
C GLY A 61 -2.17 5.14 -17.53
N ILE A 62 -1.93 6.41 -17.92
CA ILE A 62 -1.04 6.77 -19.03
C ILE A 62 0.41 6.30 -18.81
N ALA A 63 0.89 6.33 -17.58
CA ALA A 63 2.22 5.84 -17.23
C ALA A 63 2.38 4.34 -17.51
N ARG A 64 1.35 3.53 -17.19
CA ARG A 64 1.34 2.09 -17.50
C ARG A 64 1.23 1.82 -18.98
N SER A 65 0.40 2.61 -19.67
CA SER A 65 0.24 2.55 -21.12
C SER A 65 1.59 2.83 -21.81
N ALA A 66 2.27 3.91 -21.43
CA ALA A 66 3.59 4.23 -21.97
C ALA A 66 4.60 3.09 -21.75
N GLY A 67 4.72 2.57 -20.51
CA GLY A 67 5.63 1.45 -20.22
C GLY A 67 5.32 0.20 -21.04
N ARG A 68 4.05 -0.14 -21.24
CA ARG A 68 3.64 -1.27 -22.09
C ARG A 68 4.05 -1.06 -23.55
N TYR A 69 3.67 0.08 -24.14
CA TYR A 69 3.98 0.33 -25.56
C TYR A 69 5.50 0.50 -25.81
N ILE A 70 6.25 1.05 -24.88
CA ILE A 70 7.72 1.05 -24.96
C ILE A 70 8.27 -0.38 -25.02
N ALA A 71 7.79 -1.28 -24.13
CA ALA A 71 8.23 -2.68 -24.15
C ALA A 71 7.80 -3.41 -25.43
N GLU A 72 6.62 -3.10 -25.99
CA GLU A 72 6.11 -3.70 -27.23
C GLU A 72 6.92 -3.24 -28.46
N TYR A 73 7.32 -1.94 -28.51
CA TYR A 73 7.96 -1.35 -29.68
C TYR A 73 9.48 -1.41 -29.68
N LYS A 74 10.13 -1.65 -28.51
CA LYS A 74 11.61 -1.57 -28.38
C LYS A 74 12.37 -2.51 -29.33
N ASP A 75 11.82 -3.69 -29.61
CA ASP A 75 12.49 -4.71 -30.42
C ASP A 75 12.03 -4.70 -31.90
N GLY A 76 10.87 -4.13 -32.19
CA GLY A 76 10.30 -4.10 -33.53
C GLY A 76 10.42 -2.75 -34.26
N ASN A 77 9.93 -1.68 -33.64
CA ASN A 77 9.87 -0.35 -34.23
C ASN A 77 10.35 0.72 -33.22
N PRO A 78 11.63 0.71 -32.82
CA PRO A 78 12.16 1.58 -31.76
C PRO A 78 12.08 3.08 -32.10
N ASP A 79 12.00 3.45 -33.36
CA ASP A 79 11.82 4.80 -33.88
C ASP A 79 10.49 5.45 -33.51
N GLN A 80 9.47 4.66 -33.12
CA GLN A 80 8.19 5.15 -32.58
C GLN A 80 8.25 5.47 -31.08
N ILE A 81 9.25 5.03 -30.35
CA ILE A 81 9.37 5.25 -28.89
C ILE A 81 9.37 6.74 -28.52
N PRO A 82 10.09 7.65 -29.21
CA PRO A 82 10.03 9.07 -28.92
C PRO A 82 8.58 9.63 -29.03
N HIS A 83 7.80 9.15 -29.98
CA HIS A 83 6.39 9.54 -30.12
C HIS A 83 5.49 9.03 -28.99
N ILE A 84 5.75 7.79 -28.49
CA ILE A 84 5.09 7.22 -27.31
C ILE A 84 5.39 8.08 -26.07
N ILE A 85 6.66 8.37 -25.81
CA ILE A 85 7.11 9.18 -24.68
C ILE A 85 6.51 10.57 -24.76
N ARG A 86 6.60 11.24 -25.92
CA ARG A 86 6.05 12.59 -26.14
C ARG A 86 4.55 12.63 -25.87
N THR A 87 3.78 11.67 -26.43
CA THR A 87 2.32 11.60 -26.23
C THR A 87 2.00 11.41 -24.74
N ALA A 88 2.69 10.48 -24.07
CA ALA A 88 2.46 10.19 -22.67
C ALA A 88 2.88 11.35 -21.75
N VAL A 89 3.98 12.04 -22.03
CA VAL A 89 4.41 13.25 -21.30
C VAL A 89 3.36 14.36 -21.48
N LEU A 90 2.89 14.62 -22.69
CA LEU A 90 1.88 15.67 -22.96
C LEU A 90 0.58 15.40 -22.19
N VAL A 91 0.05 14.17 -22.27
CA VAL A 91 -1.18 13.80 -21.54
C VAL A 91 -0.97 13.87 -20.03
N ASN A 92 0.17 13.35 -19.52
CA ASN A 92 0.48 13.40 -18.10
C ASN A 92 0.65 14.84 -17.61
N SER A 93 1.30 15.71 -18.39
CA SER A 93 1.47 17.14 -18.05
C SER A 93 0.15 17.87 -18.07
N ALA A 94 -0.73 17.59 -19.02
CA ALA A 94 -2.05 18.20 -19.09
C ALA A 94 -2.91 17.80 -17.87
N THR A 95 -2.97 16.51 -17.52
CA THR A 95 -3.75 16.04 -16.37
C THR A 95 -3.20 16.56 -15.03
N VAL A 96 -1.88 16.61 -14.87
CA VAL A 96 -1.23 17.19 -13.68
C VAL A 96 -1.47 18.71 -13.65
N GLY A 97 -1.31 19.40 -14.78
CA GLY A 97 -1.56 20.84 -14.89
C GLY A 97 -2.97 21.20 -14.45
N ILE A 98 -3.98 20.47 -14.95
CA ILE A 98 -5.37 20.66 -14.53
C ILE A 98 -5.52 20.47 -13.01
N ALA A 99 -4.98 19.40 -12.46
CA ALA A 99 -5.09 19.10 -11.04
C ALA A 99 -4.38 20.17 -10.18
N VAL A 100 -3.21 20.66 -10.61
CA VAL A 100 -2.47 21.74 -9.94
C VAL A 100 -3.27 23.04 -10.01
N VAL A 101 -3.82 23.40 -11.17
CA VAL A 101 -4.65 24.60 -11.32
C VAL A 101 -5.87 24.52 -10.40
N VAL A 102 -6.57 23.39 -10.35
CA VAL A 102 -7.70 23.18 -9.44
C VAL A 102 -7.27 23.33 -7.99
N LEU A 103 -6.14 22.73 -7.58
CA LEU A 103 -5.62 22.87 -6.22
C LEU A 103 -5.23 24.32 -5.89
N VAL A 104 -4.55 25.02 -6.81
CA VAL A 104 -4.13 26.41 -6.61
C VAL A 104 -5.31 27.36 -6.53
N VAL A 105 -6.36 27.15 -7.34
CA VAL A 105 -7.56 28.00 -7.32
C VAL A 105 -8.47 27.64 -6.14
N ALA A 106 -8.61 26.36 -5.83
CA ALA A 106 -9.59 25.88 -4.85
C ALA A 106 -8.99 25.55 -3.46
N HIS A 107 -7.70 25.85 -3.19
CA HIS A 107 -7.05 25.44 -1.92
C HIS A 107 -7.77 25.96 -0.67
N GLN A 108 -8.27 27.21 -0.70
CA GLN A 108 -9.02 27.78 0.42
C GLN A 108 -10.38 27.12 0.57
N GLN A 109 -11.14 26.98 -0.51
CA GLN A 109 -12.45 26.32 -0.53
C GLN A 109 -12.35 24.86 -0.09
N LEU A 110 -11.29 24.14 -0.50
CA LEU A 110 -11.05 22.77 -0.06
C LEU A 110 -10.70 22.70 1.43
N ALA A 111 -9.93 23.67 1.95
CA ALA A 111 -9.62 23.75 3.36
C ALA A 111 -10.87 24.08 4.21
N GLU A 112 -11.70 25.00 3.73
CA GLU A 112 -13.01 25.32 4.35
C GLU A 112 -13.97 24.13 4.28
N LEU A 113 -14.05 23.43 3.13
CA LEU A 113 -14.87 22.23 2.96
C LEU A 113 -14.50 21.15 3.98
N VAL A 114 -13.20 20.97 4.23
CA VAL A 114 -12.71 20.00 5.24
C VAL A 114 -12.75 20.62 6.67
N ARG A 115 -13.18 21.87 6.82
CA ARG A 115 -13.23 22.63 8.09
C ARG A 115 -11.87 22.77 8.78
N GLN A 116 -10.79 22.80 8.01
CA GLN A 116 -9.41 22.92 8.49
C GLN A 116 -8.69 24.06 7.74
N PRO A 117 -8.81 25.32 8.15
CA PRO A 117 -8.21 26.46 7.44
C PRO A 117 -6.68 26.35 7.28
N ASP A 118 -5.99 25.79 8.27
CA ASP A 118 -4.54 25.60 8.26
C ASP A 118 -4.07 24.59 7.18
N LEU A 119 -5.00 23.88 6.54
CA LEU A 119 -4.73 23.01 5.41
C LEU A 119 -4.43 23.81 4.13
N ALA A 120 -4.98 25.03 3.98
CA ALA A 120 -4.89 25.81 2.75
C ALA A 120 -3.45 26.07 2.29
N PRO A 121 -2.52 26.58 3.14
CA PRO A 121 -1.13 26.80 2.72
C PRO A 121 -0.41 25.48 2.38
N LEU A 122 -0.74 24.37 3.04
CA LEU A 122 -0.18 23.06 2.75
C LEU A 122 -0.67 22.52 1.40
N LEU A 123 -1.95 22.74 1.05
CA LEU A 123 -2.49 22.37 -0.26
C LEU A 123 -1.84 23.17 -1.38
N LEU A 124 -1.68 24.48 -1.19
CA LEU A 124 -1.06 25.36 -2.17
C LEU A 124 0.40 24.95 -2.44
N PHE A 125 1.22 24.88 -1.40
CA PHE A 125 2.63 24.49 -1.52
C PHE A 125 2.78 23.05 -2.03
N GLY A 126 1.95 22.14 -1.53
CA GLY A 126 2.01 20.73 -1.87
C GLY A 126 1.50 20.38 -3.28
N SER A 127 0.94 21.36 -4.02
CA SER A 127 0.66 21.20 -5.44
C SER A 127 1.93 20.85 -6.23
N LEU A 128 3.10 21.35 -5.81
CA LEU A 128 4.41 20.97 -6.34
C LEU A 128 4.73 19.51 -6.04
N TYR A 129 4.44 19.03 -4.82
CA TYR A 129 4.61 17.62 -4.49
C TYR A 129 3.74 16.71 -5.36
N LEU A 130 2.48 17.09 -5.63
CA LEU A 130 1.60 16.37 -6.53
C LEU A 130 2.21 16.26 -7.93
N CYS A 131 2.76 17.34 -8.45
CA CYS A 131 3.45 17.39 -9.73
C CYS A 131 4.60 16.37 -9.77
N PHE A 132 5.59 16.51 -8.89
CA PHE A 132 6.77 15.65 -8.88
C PHE A 132 6.45 14.18 -8.61
N THR A 133 5.51 13.88 -7.70
CA THR A 133 5.17 12.47 -7.40
C THR A 133 4.43 11.78 -8.56
N THR A 134 3.72 12.55 -9.40
CA THR A 134 3.09 12.00 -10.61
C THR A 134 4.14 11.72 -11.67
N PHE A 135 5.07 12.63 -11.90
CA PHE A 135 6.20 12.40 -12.82
C PHE A 135 7.15 11.29 -12.33
N ALA A 136 7.37 11.15 -11.02
CA ALA A 136 8.15 10.02 -10.48
C ALA A 136 7.51 8.67 -10.83
N THR A 137 6.17 8.59 -10.73
CA THR A 137 5.43 7.39 -11.14
C THR A 137 5.54 7.14 -12.63
N PHE A 138 5.42 8.19 -13.44
CA PHE A 138 5.57 8.12 -14.89
C PHE A 138 6.94 7.58 -15.27
N LEU A 139 8.02 8.18 -14.78
CA LEU A 139 9.40 7.73 -15.04
C LEU A 139 9.61 6.28 -14.61
N SER A 140 9.13 5.88 -13.44
CA SER A 140 9.26 4.49 -12.97
C SER A 140 8.61 3.51 -13.95
N LYS A 141 7.48 3.85 -14.59
CA LYS A 141 6.81 2.98 -15.57
C LYS A 141 7.51 2.99 -16.93
N VAL A 142 8.04 4.13 -17.35
CA VAL A 142 8.86 4.25 -18.56
C VAL A 142 10.12 3.39 -18.43
N TRP A 143 10.84 3.48 -17.30
CA TRP A 143 12.01 2.63 -17.02
C TRP A 143 11.68 1.14 -17.00
N GLN A 144 10.50 0.77 -16.48
CA GLN A 144 10.02 -0.62 -16.56
C GLN A 144 9.76 -1.06 -18.00
N GLY A 145 9.26 -0.16 -18.87
CA GLY A 145 9.08 -0.43 -20.30
C GLY A 145 10.41 -0.69 -21.03
N PHE A 146 11.46 0.02 -20.66
CA PHE A 146 12.83 -0.23 -21.14
C PHE A 146 13.54 -1.40 -20.45
N GLU A 147 12.86 -2.14 -19.55
CA GLU A 147 13.45 -3.17 -18.70
C GLU A 147 14.58 -2.67 -17.78
N ALA A 148 14.73 -1.36 -17.65
CA ALA A 148 15.71 -0.72 -16.77
C ALA A 148 15.23 -0.69 -15.30
N ILE A 149 14.83 -1.85 -14.76
CA ILE A 149 14.25 -2.02 -13.42
C ILE A 149 15.21 -1.48 -12.34
N ARG A 150 16.51 -1.62 -12.54
CA ARG A 150 17.52 -1.11 -11.61
C ARG A 150 17.44 0.42 -11.46
N LEU A 151 17.28 1.16 -12.56
CA LEU A 151 17.13 2.63 -12.52
C LEU A 151 15.82 3.03 -11.83
N ALA A 152 14.72 2.35 -12.13
CA ALA A 152 13.44 2.59 -11.44
C ALA A 152 13.55 2.35 -9.91
N SER A 153 14.30 1.33 -9.49
CA SER A 153 14.54 1.02 -8.08
C SER A 153 15.43 2.06 -7.40
N ILE A 154 16.49 2.52 -8.06
CA ILE A 154 17.37 3.58 -7.52
C ILE A 154 16.58 4.87 -7.29
N ILE A 155 15.78 5.32 -8.26
CA ILE A 155 14.93 6.51 -8.11
C ILE A 155 14.00 6.37 -6.91
N THR A 156 13.40 5.18 -6.72
CA THR A 156 12.50 4.92 -5.59
C THR A 156 13.27 4.98 -4.26
N ILE A 157 14.43 4.33 -4.17
CA ILE A 157 15.27 4.33 -2.95
C ILE A 157 15.73 5.76 -2.62
N CYS A 158 16.26 6.49 -3.60
CA CYS A 158 16.68 7.88 -3.41
C CYS A 158 15.53 8.77 -2.94
N SER A 159 14.34 8.62 -3.51
CA SER A 159 13.16 9.37 -3.06
C SER A 159 12.79 9.02 -1.62
N GLN A 160 12.84 7.76 -1.21
CA GLN A 160 12.46 7.35 0.14
C GLN A 160 13.49 7.79 1.18
N VAL A 161 14.77 7.57 0.94
CA VAL A 161 15.84 8.03 1.84
C VAL A 161 15.83 9.57 1.90
N GLY A 162 15.70 10.23 0.75
CA GLY A 162 15.58 11.68 0.67
C GLY A 162 14.41 12.23 1.50
N ARG A 163 13.24 11.57 1.50
CA ARG A 163 12.11 11.96 2.36
C ARG A 163 12.48 11.95 3.83
N LEU A 164 13.17 10.92 4.29
CA LEU A 164 13.61 10.87 5.68
C LEU A 164 14.58 12.04 5.98
N VAL A 165 15.61 12.21 5.18
CA VAL A 165 16.67 13.20 5.41
C VAL A 165 16.12 14.64 5.33
N PHE A 166 15.45 14.98 4.22
CA PHE A 166 14.98 16.35 4.01
C PHE A 166 13.80 16.72 4.90
N SER A 167 12.86 15.78 5.15
CA SER A 167 11.72 16.11 6.03
C SER A 167 12.17 16.28 7.46
N VAL A 168 13.04 15.40 7.97
CA VAL A 168 13.60 15.55 9.32
C VAL A 168 14.42 16.84 9.39
N GLY A 169 15.28 17.10 8.40
CA GLY A 169 16.10 18.32 8.37
C GLY A 169 15.26 19.60 8.41
N PHE A 170 14.21 19.70 7.59
CA PHE A 170 13.36 20.90 7.56
C PHE A 170 12.47 21.02 8.82
N VAL A 171 11.99 19.91 9.38
CA VAL A 171 11.23 19.95 10.63
C VAL A 171 12.11 20.40 11.79
N VAL A 172 13.33 19.88 11.91
CA VAL A 172 14.32 20.31 12.93
C VAL A 172 14.71 21.77 12.74
N ALA A 173 14.74 22.27 11.49
CA ALA A 173 14.96 23.69 11.20
C ALA A 173 13.75 24.59 11.55
N GLY A 174 12.66 24.02 12.09
CA GLY A 174 11.52 24.78 12.61
C GLY A 174 10.38 25.02 11.61
N PHE A 175 10.39 24.39 10.42
CA PHE A 175 9.35 24.59 9.42
C PHE A 175 8.09 23.73 9.65
N GLY A 176 8.00 22.95 10.74
CA GLY A 176 6.81 22.17 11.12
C GLY A 176 6.26 21.27 10.00
N ALA A 177 4.92 21.22 9.88
CA ALA A 177 4.25 20.45 8.82
C ALA A 177 4.63 20.86 7.39
N MET A 178 4.88 22.16 7.18
CA MET A 178 5.35 22.68 5.88
C MET A 178 6.74 22.15 5.56
N GLY A 179 7.63 22.06 6.56
CA GLY A 179 8.96 21.46 6.42
C GLY A 179 8.89 19.98 6.08
N ALA A 180 8.01 19.21 6.73
CA ALA A 180 7.79 17.81 6.40
C ALA A 180 7.35 17.64 4.93
N LEU A 181 6.40 18.47 4.46
CA LEU A 181 5.91 18.45 3.08
C LEU A 181 6.98 18.93 2.09
N GLY A 182 7.75 19.95 2.46
CA GLY A 182 8.91 20.44 1.69
C GLY A 182 9.94 19.35 1.47
N GLY A 183 10.25 18.59 2.52
CA GLY A 183 11.14 17.44 2.46
C GLY A 183 10.64 16.35 1.49
N TYR A 184 9.35 16.04 1.53
CA TYR A 184 8.73 15.10 0.56
C TYR A 184 8.82 15.63 -0.88
N THR A 185 8.65 16.95 -1.04
CA THR A 185 8.71 17.61 -2.36
C THR A 185 10.12 17.54 -2.93
N VAL A 186 11.13 17.99 -2.19
CA VAL A 186 12.54 18.00 -2.61
C VAL A 186 13.05 16.56 -2.87
N ALA A 187 12.75 15.63 -1.96
CA ALA A 187 13.13 14.23 -2.09
C ALA A 187 12.55 13.55 -3.34
N THR A 188 11.42 14.04 -3.83
CA THR A 188 10.81 13.51 -5.05
C THR A 188 11.27 14.27 -6.28
N ALA A 189 11.47 15.59 -6.18
CA ALA A 189 11.90 16.45 -7.27
C ALA A 189 13.30 16.08 -7.80
N ILE A 190 14.28 15.88 -6.90
CA ILE A 190 15.68 15.59 -7.28
C ILE A 190 15.75 14.32 -8.16
N PRO A 191 15.24 13.14 -7.75
CA PRO A 191 15.29 11.95 -8.59
C PRO A 191 14.47 12.08 -9.88
N VAL A 192 13.40 12.87 -9.88
CA VAL A 192 12.61 13.12 -11.09
C VAL A 192 13.39 13.95 -12.09
N VAL A 193 14.05 15.00 -11.68
CA VAL A 193 14.89 15.83 -12.57
C VAL A 193 16.04 15.00 -13.13
N ILE A 194 16.79 14.31 -12.27
CA ILE A 194 17.92 13.46 -12.71
C ILE A 194 17.41 12.35 -13.65
N GLY A 195 16.34 11.65 -13.29
CA GLY A 195 15.77 10.59 -14.10
C GLY A 195 15.25 11.11 -15.46
N SER A 196 14.65 12.30 -15.49
CA SER A 196 14.22 12.93 -16.76
C SER A 196 15.40 13.27 -17.67
N VAL A 197 16.50 13.77 -17.11
CA VAL A 197 17.73 14.07 -17.87
C VAL A 197 18.34 12.77 -18.42
N ILE A 198 18.41 11.70 -17.63
CA ILE A 198 18.88 10.41 -18.08
C ILE A 198 17.99 9.84 -19.20
N LEU A 199 16.66 9.91 -19.02
CA LEU A 199 15.70 9.47 -20.04
C LEU A 199 15.88 10.25 -21.35
N TYR A 200 16.01 11.57 -21.26
CA TYR A 200 16.22 12.42 -22.43
C TYR A 200 17.52 12.07 -23.15
N ARG A 201 18.65 12.02 -22.43
CA ARG A 201 19.97 11.81 -23.04
C ARG A 201 20.18 10.41 -23.60
N ASN A 202 19.72 9.38 -22.90
CA ASN A 202 20.11 8.00 -23.21
C ASN A 202 19.05 7.24 -24.02
N TYR A 203 17.80 7.72 -24.06
CA TYR A 203 16.69 6.99 -24.68
C TYR A 203 15.85 7.83 -25.65
N TYR A 204 15.74 9.13 -25.41
CA TYR A 204 14.93 10.00 -26.28
C TYR A 204 15.77 10.65 -27.37
N ALA A 205 16.95 11.19 -27.04
CA ALA A 205 17.78 11.94 -27.97
C ALA A 205 18.71 11.05 -28.84
N VAL A 206 18.94 9.80 -28.43
CA VAL A 206 19.86 8.86 -29.12
C VAL A 206 19.10 8.02 -30.17
N GLY A 207 17.80 7.83 -30.04
CA GLY A 207 17.00 7.06 -30.97
C GLY A 207 16.69 7.85 -32.25
N GLU A 208 16.73 7.18 -33.39
CA GLU A 208 16.10 7.71 -34.60
C GLU A 208 14.60 7.88 -34.33
N THR A 209 14.07 9.05 -34.67
CA THR A 209 12.64 9.31 -34.54
C THR A 209 11.99 9.15 -35.90
N ALA A 210 11.00 8.29 -36.02
CA ALA A 210 10.24 8.15 -37.25
C ALA A 210 9.70 9.50 -37.72
N SER A 211 9.73 9.75 -39.01
CA SER A 211 9.21 10.98 -39.61
C SER A 211 7.70 11.19 -39.38
N ALA A 212 6.97 10.09 -39.16
CA ALA A 212 5.54 10.09 -38.87
C ALA A 212 5.18 9.15 -37.74
N VAL A 213 4.18 9.56 -36.95
CA VAL A 213 3.58 8.69 -35.93
C VAL A 213 2.76 7.60 -36.59
N GLU A 214 2.94 6.35 -36.17
CA GLU A 214 2.13 5.23 -36.62
C GLU A 214 0.61 5.53 -36.49
N SER A 215 -0.16 5.21 -37.52
CA SER A 215 -1.59 5.47 -37.53
C SER A 215 -2.30 4.84 -36.34
N GLY A 216 -3.05 5.63 -35.58
CA GLY A 216 -3.81 5.18 -34.43
C GLY A 216 -3.00 4.97 -33.15
N LEU A 217 -1.67 5.09 -33.13
CA LEU A 217 -0.84 4.84 -31.93
C LEU A 217 -1.23 5.73 -30.74
N ARG A 218 -1.40 7.03 -30.96
CA ARG A 218 -1.84 7.96 -29.89
C ARG A 218 -3.19 7.57 -29.30
N ARG A 219 -4.13 7.17 -30.14
CA ARG A 219 -5.46 6.73 -29.72
C ARG A 219 -5.37 5.44 -28.89
N ARG A 220 -4.60 4.46 -29.34
CA ARG A 220 -4.37 3.19 -28.60
C ARG A 220 -3.77 3.43 -27.22
N ILE A 221 -2.78 4.33 -27.09
CA ILE A 221 -2.16 4.70 -25.82
C ILE A 221 -3.19 5.27 -24.85
N ILE A 222 -4.07 6.17 -25.31
CA ILE A 222 -5.10 6.80 -24.49
C ILE A 222 -6.20 5.81 -24.13
N GLU A 223 -6.75 5.08 -25.11
CA GLU A 223 -7.82 4.10 -24.90
C GLU A 223 -7.41 2.99 -23.93
N TYR A 224 -6.16 2.52 -24.00
CA TYR A 224 -5.64 1.53 -23.05
C TYR A 224 -5.55 2.06 -21.60
N SER A 225 -5.38 3.36 -21.43
CA SER A 225 -5.23 3.98 -20.11
C SER A 225 -6.56 4.07 -19.33
N ILE A 226 -7.70 4.15 -20.02
CA ILE A 226 -9.04 4.37 -19.40
C ILE A 226 -9.47 3.23 -18.48
N PRO A 227 -9.49 1.94 -18.90
CA PRO A 227 -9.89 0.83 -18.03
C PRO A 227 -8.97 0.68 -16.81
N ILE A 228 -7.67 0.92 -16.98
CA ILE A 228 -6.68 0.85 -15.89
C ILE A 228 -6.96 1.91 -14.84
N THR A 229 -7.41 3.09 -15.25
CA THR A 229 -7.78 4.16 -14.31
C THR A 229 -8.96 3.74 -13.46
N ALA A 230 -10.02 3.22 -14.07
CA ALA A 230 -11.24 2.83 -13.37
C ALA A 230 -10.97 1.80 -12.26
N THR A 231 -10.17 0.76 -12.55
CA THR A 231 -9.85 -0.29 -11.58
C THR A 231 -8.99 0.18 -10.40
N ASN A 232 -8.08 1.14 -10.61
CA ASN A 232 -7.22 1.64 -9.55
C ASN A 232 -7.86 2.75 -8.70
N THR A 233 -8.90 3.40 -9.21
CA THR A 233 -9.56 4.54 -8.56
C THR A 233 -10.28 4.13 -7.29
N ALA A 234 -11.12 3.09 -7.35
CA ALA A 234 -11.88 2.61 -6.20
C ALA A 234 -10.98 2.22 -5.02
N ASP A 235 -9.90 1.47 -5.27
CA ASP A 235 -8.96 1.06 -4.23
C ASP A 235 -8.22 2.23 -3.56
N ARG A 236 -8.00 3.32 -4.29
CA ARG A 236 -7.32 4.51 -3.75
C ARG A 236 -8.23 5.38 -2.92
N ILE A 237 -9.45 5.60 -3.38
CA ILE A 237 -10.47 6.35 -2.64
C ILE A 237 -10.75 5.63 -1.32
N ASP A 238 -10.99 4.33 -1.36
CA ASP A 238 -11.25 3.51 -0.18
C ASP A 238 -10.13 3.60 0.89
N LYS A 239 -8.88 3.75 0.45
CA LYS A 239 -7.74 3.86 1.38
C LYS A 239 -7.62 5.19 2.11
N GLU A 240 -8.10 6.28 1.55
CA GLU A 240 -7.85 7.62 2.09
C GLU A 240 -9.11 8.33 2.57
N ILE A 241 -10.29 7.82 2.20
CA ILE A 241 -11.57 8.47 2.53
C ILE A 241 -11.79 8.59 4.03
N ASP A 242 -11.41 7.57 4.81
CA ASP A 242 -11.50 7.58 6.27
C ASP A 242 -10.73 8.78 6.86
N THR A 243 -9.49 8.99 6.38
CA THR A 243 -8.61 10.07 6.86
C THR A 243 -9.18 11.44 6.53
N ILE A 244 -9.77 11.60 5.34
CA ILE A 244 -10.42 12.85 4.91
C ILE A 244 -11.68 13.11 5.74
N LEU A 245 -12.52 12.09 5.96
CA LEU A 245 -13.75 12.20 6.76
C LEU A 245 -13.45 12.49 8.23
N ILE A 246 -12.38 11.91 8.79
CA ILE A 246 -11.91 12.25 10.15
C ILE A 246 -11.49 13.72 10.21
N GLY A 247 -10.77 14.22 9.21
CA GLY A 247 -10.42 15.64 9.11
C GLY A 247 -11.64 16.56 9.03
N PHE A 248 -12.67 16.14 8.28
CA PHE A 248 -13.91 16.87 8.11
C PHE A 248 -14.77 16.91 9.38
N PHE A 249 -14.95 15.78 10.07
CA PHE A 249 -15.86 15.67 11.22
C PHE A 249 -15.19 15.99 12.56
N LEU A 250 -13.88 15.82 12.69
CA LEU A 250 -13.16 15.94 13.94
C LEU A 250 -12.08 17.03 13.86
N SER A 251 -10.79 16.63 13.96
CA SER A 251 -9.66 17.56 14.03
C SER A 251 -8.41 16.95 13.38
N PRO A 252 -7.40 17.77 13.05
CA PRO A 252 -6.12 17.26 12.58
C PRO A 252 -5.45 16.33 13.59
N VAL A 253 -5.56 16.61 14.90
CA VAL A 253 -5.04 15.72 15.95
C VAL A 253 -5.66 14.31 15.83
N ALA A 254 -6.98 14.24 15.63
CA ALA A 254 -7.68 12.97 15.41
C ALA A 254 -7.20 12.24 14.14
N VAL A 255 -6.92 12.99 13.07
CA VAL A 255 -6.29 12.45 11.85
C VAL A 255 -4.93 11.84 12.16
N GLY A 256 -4.08 12.56 12.89
CA GLY A 256 -2.75 12.08 13.28
C GLY A 256 -2.82 10.77 14.08
N GLN A 257 -3.71 10.70 15.07
CA GLN A 257 -3.93 9.51 15.90
C GLN A 257 -4.45 8.32 15.10
N TYR A 258 -5.41 8.53 14.19
CA TYR A 258 -5.93 7.48 13.30
C TYR A 258 -4.84 6.95 12.35
N VAL A 259 -4.06 7.87 11.77
CA VAL A 259 -2.98 7.52 10.83
C VAL A 259 -1.89 6.70 11.50
N VAL A 260 -1.56 6.93 12.78
CA VAL A 260 -0.65 6.08 13.55
C VAL A 260 -1.13 4.63 13.53
N GLY A 261 -2.37 4.35 13.92
CA GLY A 261 -2.93 3.00 13.89
C GLY A 261 -2.91 2.37 12.49
N LYS A 262 -3.36 3.13 11.47
CA LYS A 262 -3.39 2.72 10.06
C LYS A 262 -2.00 2.37 9.52
N LYS A 263 -0.97 3.15 9.88
CA LYS A 263 0.41 2.93 9.44
C LYS A 263 1.00 1.67 10.06
N VAL A 264 0.79 1.44 11.34
CA VAL A 264 1.28 0.22 12.00
C VAL A 264 0.75 -1.04 11.31
N VAL A 265 -0.55 -1.09 11.04
CA VAL A 265 -1.16 -2.23 10.34
C VAL A 265 -0.63 -2.38 8.92
N SER A 266 -0.35 -1.27 8.21
CA SER A 266 0.14 -1.32 6.83
C SER A 266 1.51 -2.01 6.68
N PHE A 267 2.35 -2.03 7.73
CA PHE A 267 3.62 -2.77 7.71
C PHE A 267 3.40 -4.28 7.64
N ILE A 268 2.37 -4.77 8.31
CA ILE A 268 2.05 -6.20 8.38
C ILE A 268 1.48 -6.71 7.06
N GLU A 269 0.97 -5.83 6.21
CA GLU A 269 0.46 -6.19 4.88
C GLU A 269 1.56 -6.57 3.88
N THR A 270 2.81 -6.15 4.10
CA THR A 270 3.90 -6.31 3.12
C THR A 270 4.18 -7.79 2.76
N PRO A 271 4.30 -8.73 3.73
CA PRO A 271 4.52 -10.15 3.40
C PRO A 271 3.36 -10.76 2.60
N MET A 272 2.13 -10.30 2.87
CA MET A 272 0.93 -10.80 2.21
C MET A 272 0.90 -10.47 0.71
N ASN A 273 1.41 -9.30 0.33
CA ASN A 273 1.49 -8.92 -1.07
C ASN A 273 2.41 -9.87 -1.87
N ALA A 274 3.49 -10.35 -1.24
CA ALA A 274 4.42 -11.30 -1.86
C ALA A 274 3.75 -12.66 -2.09
N VAL A 275 3.06 -13.19 -1.08
CA VAL A 275 2.36 -14.49 -1.18
C VAL A 275 1.26 -14.45 -2.24
N GLY A 276 0.41 -13.43 -2.23
CA GLY A 276 -0.66 -13.27 -3.20
C GLY A 276 -0.15 -13.16 -4.63
N PHE A 277 0.93 -12.41 -4.85
CA PHE A 277 1.54 -12.28 -6.17
C PHE A 277 2.11 -13.59 -6.71
N THR A 278 2.75 -14.39 -5.85
CA THR A 278 3.42 -15.63 -6.26
C THR A 278 2.42 -16.76 -6.55
N LEU A 279 1.35 -16.90 -5.75
CA LEU A 279 0.44 -18.03 -5.85
C LEU A 279 -0.71 -17.82 -6.83
N SER A 280 -1.13 -16.58 -7.07
CA SER A 280 -2.32 -16.31 -7.87
C SER A 280 -2.25 -16.81 -9.32
N PRO A 281 -1.14 -16.71 -10.06
CA PRO A 281 -1.04 -17.27 -11.41
C PRO A 281 -1.22 -18.78 -11.44
N THR A 282 -0.79 -19.49 -10.37
CA THR A 282 -0.93 -20.96 -10.26
C THR A 282 -2.39 -21.40 -10.26
N PHE A 283 -3.30 -20.61 -9.66
CA PHE A 283 -4.72 -20.91 -9.66
C PHE A 283 -5.31 -20.88 -11.08
N GLY A 284 -4.95 -19.86 -11.87
CA GLY A 284 -5.38 -19.77 -13.27
C GLY A 284 -4.83 -20.89 -14.14
N ALA A 285 -3.55 -21.24 -14.00
CA ALA A 285 -2.92 -22.34 -14.73
C ALA A 285 -3.58 -23.67 -14.41
N GLN A 286 -3.78 -24.00 -13.13
CA GLN A 286 -4.43 -25.26 -12.73
C GLN A 286 -5.89 -25.34 -13.19
N LYS A 287 -6.62 -24.21 -13.21
CA LYS A 287 -7.98 -24.18 -13.76
C LYS A 287 -7.98 -24.44 -15.27
N ALA A 288 -7.04 -23.85 -16.01
CA ALA A 288 -6.91 -24.07 -17.46
C ALA A 288 -6.56 -25.52 -17.82
N GLU A 289 -5.79 -26.21 -16.95
CA GLU A 289 -5.45 -27.62 -17.05
C GLU A 289 -6.60 -28.57 -16.60
N GLY A 290 -7.72 -28.05 -16.11
CA GLY A 290 -8.81 -28.83 -15.55
C GLY A 290 -8.56 -29.42 -14.15
N ASN A 291 -7.43 -29.05 -13.50
CA ASN A 291 -7.01 -29.59 -12.21
C ASN A 291 -7.57 -28.77 -11.02
N ILE A 292 -8.88 -28.61 -10.94
CA ILE A 292 -9.55 -27.80 -9.92
C ILE A 292 -9.24 -28.29 -8.49
N THR A 293 -9.22 -29.62 -8.28
CA THR A 293 -8.90 -30.22 -6.97
C THR A 293 -7.49 -29.83 -6.49
N ARG A 294 -6.51 -29.77 -7.40
CA ARG A 294 -5.16 -29.34 -7.07
C ARG A 294 -5.11 -27.83 -6.74
N ALA A 295 -5.84 -27.00 -7.49
CA ALA A 295 -5.98 -25.59 -7.22
C ALA A 295 -6.60 -25.33 -5.84
N SER A 296 -7.69 -26.04 -5.51
CA SER A 296 -8.35 -26.00 -4.20
C SER A 296 -7.39 -26.32 -3.06
N ARG A 297 -6.60 -27.40 -3.22
CA ARG A 297 -5.62 -27.80 -2.20
C ARG A 297 -4.50 -26.79 -2.01
N ILE A 298 -4.01 -26.15 -3.09
CA ILE A 298 -3.01 -25.09 -3.02
C ILE A 298 -3.61 -23.88 -2.26
N TYR A 299 -4.85 -23.52 -2.55
CA TYR A 299 -5.56 -22.44 -1.86
C TYR A 299 -5.72 -22.72 -0.36
N GLU A 300 -6.18 -23.91 0.02
CA GLU A 300 -6.34 -24.32 1.43
C GLU A 300 -5.02 -24.26 2.21
N VAL A 301 -3.95 -24.76 1.60
CA VAL A 301 -2.60 -24.74 2.19
C VAL A 301 -2.13 -23.30 2.36
N ALA A 302 -2.28 -22.47 1.33
CA ALA A 302 -1.89 -21.05 1.38
C ALA A 302 -2.69 -20.29 2.44
N LEU A 303 -4.04 -20.45 2.44
CA LEU A 303 -4.91 -19.81 3.43
C LEU A 303 -4.54 -20.22 4.86
N SER A 304 -4.25 -21.51 5.06
CA SER A 304 -3.86 -22.03 6.36
C SER A 304 -2.55 -21.39 6.87
N HIS A 305 -1.54 -21.24 6.01
CA HIS A 305 -0.26 -20.63 6.41
C HIS A 305 -0.40 -19.12 6.64
N ILE A 306 -1.23 -18.45 5.84
CA ILE A 306 -1.56 -17.04 6.04
C ILE A 306 -2.23 -16.84 7.39
N LEU A 307 -3.24 -17.64 7.71
CA LEU A 307 -3.95 -17.55 8.99
C LEU A 307 -3.03 -17.90 10.17
N LEU A 308 -2.12 -18.86 10.01
CA LEU A 308 -1.11 -19.21 11.01
C LEU A 308 -0.21 -18.03 11.36
N LEU A 309 0.08 -17.14 10.41
CA LEU A 309 0.88 -15.94 10.64
C LEU A 309 0.03 -14.75 11.13
N TYR A 310 -1.12 -14.50 10.49
CA TYR A 310 -1.88 -13.25 10.70
C TYR A 310 -2.81 -13.28 11.91
N ILE A 311 -3.32 -14.44 12.34
CA ILE A 311 -4.12 -14.53 13.58
C ILE A 311 -3.25 -14.19 14.80
N PRO A 312 -2.06 -14.81 15.03
CA PRO A 312 -1.18 -14.41 16.13
C PRO A 312 -0.66 -12.98 16.01
N ALA A 313 -0.33 -12.53 14.78
CA ALA A 313 0.12 -11.15 14.57
C ALA A 313 -0.97 -10.13 14.93
N GLY A 314 -2.23 -10.36 14.53
CA GLY A 314 -3.36 -9.52 14.90
C GLY A 314 -3.59 -9.51 16.41
N ALA A 315 -3.57 -10.67 17.06
CA ALA A 315 -3.68 -10.77 18.52
C ALA A 315 -2.52 -10.05 19.24
N GLY A 316 -1.29 -10.23 18.75
CA GLY A 316 -0.12 -9.53 19.27
C GLY A 316 -0.25 -8.01 19.19
N ILE A 317 -0.71 -7.48 18.03
CA ILE A 317 -0.96 -6.04 17.87
C ILE A 317 -1.98 -5.55 18.90
N ILE A 318 -3.09 -6.27 19.08
CA ILE A 318 -4.14 -5.89 20.03
C ILE A 318 -3.59 -5.79 21.44
N LEU A 319 -2.77 -6.75 21.85
CA LEU A 319 -2.24 -6.82 23.21
C LEU A 319 -1.16 -5.77 23.47
N VAL A 320 -0.22 -5.58 22.54
CA VAL A 320 0.89 -4.64 22.73
C VAL A 320 0.59 -3.23 22.21
N ALA A 321 -0.66 -2.94 21.80
CA ALA A 321 -1.04 -1.66 21.19
C ALA A 321 -0.64 -0.46 22.06
N ASP A 322 -0.93 -0.52 23.38
CA ASP A 322 -0.65 0.59 24.29
C ASP A 322 0.85 0.84 24.46
N PRO A 323 1.67 -0.12 24.94
CA PRO A 323 3.10 0.09 25.06
C PRO A 323 3.77 0.40 23.72
N PHE A 324 3.27 -0.16 22.61
CA PHE A 324 3.79 0.16 21.29
C PHE A 324 3.54 1.62 20.91
N VAL A 325 2.30 2.11 21.02
CA VAL A 325 1.96 3.50 20.66
C VAL A 325 2.70 4.48 21.56
N THR A 326 2.69 4.26 22.88
CA THR A 326 3.31 5.19 23.83
C THR A 326 4.83 5.25 23.70
N LEU A 327 5.49 4.11 23.51
CA LEU A 327 6.94 4.04 23.34
C LEU A 327 7.39 4.60 21.99
N PHE A 328 6.70 4.30 20.88
CA PHE A 328 7.11 4.75 19.55
C PHE A 328 6.65 6.17 19.21
N PHE A 329 5.40 6.50 19.52
CA PHE A 329 4.78 7.76 19.10
C PHE A 329 4.64 8.77 20.24
N GLY A 330 4.55 8.32 21.48
CA GLY A 330 4.36 9.16 22.66
C GLY A 330 2.92 9.16 23.17
N THR A 331 2.75 9.61 24.41
CA THR A 331 1.46 9.64 25.11
C THR A 331 0.40 10.52 24.44
N ALA A 332 0.81 11.53 23.69
CA ALA A 332 -0.09 12.38 22.89
C ALA A 332 -0.89 11.60 21.82
N TYR A 333 -0.43 10.39 21.47
CA TYR A 333 -1.09 9.52 20.51
C TYR A 333 -1.85 8.35 21.17
N SER A 334 -2.09 8.38 22.49
CA SER A 334 -2.78 7.30 23.22
C SER A 334 -4.16 6.95 22.66
N ALA A 335 -4.89 7.93 22.09
CA ALA A 335 -6.17 7.66 21.42
C ALA A 335 -6.03 6.79 20.16
N ALA A 336 -4.81 6.59 19.62
CA ALA A 336 -4.57 5.64 18.54
C ALA A 336 -4.60 4.17 19.04
N VAL A 337 -4.48 3.91 20.35
CA VAL A 337 -4.46 2.55 20.93
C VAL A 337 -5.73 1.77 20.56
N PRO A 338 -6.96 2.22 20.90
CA PRO A 338 -8.17 1.51 20.52
C PRO A 338 -8.36 1.39 19.00
N VAL A 339 -7.89 2.38 18.22
CA VAL A 339 -7.89 2.29 16.75
C VAL A 339 -7.00 1.14 16.29
N LEU A 340 -5.79 1.03 16.83
CA LEU A 340 -4.84 -0.03 16.49
C LEU A 340 -5.36 -1.41 16.91
N GLN A 341 -6.03 -1.51 18.06
CA GLN A 341 -6.66 -2.74 18.51
C GLN A 341 -7.75 -3.21 17.55
N VAL A 342 -8.65 -2.33 17.12
CA VAL A 342 -9.68 -2.65 16.13
C VAL A 342 -9.04 -3.01 14.78
N LEU A 343 -8.05 -2.26 14.31
CA LEU A 343 -7.35 -2.53 13.06
C LEU A 343 -6.49 -3.81 13.11
N GLY A 344 -6.16 -4.35 14.28
CA GLY A 344 -5.54 -5.67 14.42
C GLY A 344 -6.42 -6.78 13.84
N ILE A 345 -7.76 -6.69 14.01
CA ILE A 345 -8.75 -7.58 13.38
C ILE A 345 -8.74 -7.39 11.85
N PHE A 346 -8.71 -6.14 11.40
CA PHE A 346 -8.64 -5.82 9.97
C PHE A 346 -7.43 -6.46 9.28
N ALA A 347 -6.26 -6.56 9.94
CA ALA A 347 -5.08 -7.19 9.37
C ALA A 347 -5.34 -8.66 8.99
N VAL A 348 -6.07 -9.41 9.81
CA VAL A 348 -6.45 -10.80 9.54
C VAL A 348 -7.42 -10.88 8.36
N LEU A 349 -8.48 -10.07 8.37
CA LEU A 349 -9.46 -10.02 7.28
C LEU A 349 -8.81 -9.66 5.95
N LYS A 350 -7.91 -8.69 5.97
CA LYS A 350 -7.19 -8.24 4.78
C LYS A 350 -6.26 -9.30 4.22
N ALA A 351 -5.64 -10.10 5.08
CA ALA A 351 -4.80 -11.22 4.68
C ALA A 351 -5.60 -12.27 3.91
N ILE A 352 -6.77 -12.65 4.40
CA ILE A 352 -7.70 -13.57 3.72
C ILE A 352 -8.14 -12.98 2.38
N THR A 353 -8.61 -11.74 2.41
CA THR A 353 -9.13 -11.05 1.21
C THR A 353 -8.07 -10.88 0.12
N LYS A 354 -6.81 -10.66 0.50
CA LYS A 354 -5.72 -10.49 -0.47
C LYS A 354 -5.43 -11.77 -1.25
N LEU A 355 -5.39 -12.91 -0.56
CA LEU A 355 -5.23 -14.22 -1.21
C LEU A 355 -6.43 -14.53 -2.11
N SER A 356 -7.64 -14.45 -1.56
CA SER A 356 -8.88 -14.78 -2.24
C SER A 356 -9.14 -13.84 -3.42
N GLY A 357 -8.95 -12.54 -3.24
CA GLY A 357 -9.19 -11.53 -4.27
C GLY A 357 -8.25 -11.66 -5.46
N ASN A 358 -6.95 -11.86 -5.22
CA ASN A 358 -6.01 -12.12 -6.31
C ASN A 358 -6.33 -13.45 -7.00
N GLY A 359 -6.73 -14.49 -6.24
CA GLY A 359 -7.18 -15.77 -6.81
C GLY A 359 -8.36 -15.58 -7.75
N LEU A 360 -9.39 -14.85 -7.34
CA LEU A 360 -10.59 -14.59 -8.14
C LEU A 360 -10.29 -13.87 -9.48
N ASP A 361 -9.28 -13.00 -9.53
CA ASP A 361 -8.88 -12.36 -10.79
C ASP A 361 -8.38 -13.37 -11.81
N PHE A 362 -7.53 -14.34 -11.37
CA PHE A 362 -7.01 -15.41 -12.23
C PHE A 362 -8.04 -16.50 -12.55
N LEU A 363 -9.07 -16.64 -11.72
CA LEU A 363 -10.20 -17.54 -11.95
C LEU A 363 -11.26 -16.96 -12.89
N GLY A 364 -11.08 -15.74 -13.39
CA GLY A 364 -12.03 -15.07 -14.29
C GLY A 364 -13.22 -14.41 -13.57
N ARG A 365 -13.18 -14.29 -12.23
CA ARG A 365 -14.24 -13.67 -11.40
C ARG A 365 -13.96 -12.22 -11.02
N ALA A 366 -13.10 -11.53 -11.77
CA ALA A 366 -12.73 -10.13 -11.54
C ALA A 366 -13.94 -9.19 -11.45
N ARG A 367 -14.99 -9.41 -12.28
CA ARG A 367 -16.23 -8.61 -12.29
C ARG A 367 -16.97 -8.73 -10.95
N SER A 368 -17.17 -9.95 -10.45
CA SER A 368 -17.85 -10.20 -9.17
C SER A 368 -17.08 -9.56 -8.01
N ARG A 369 -15.75 -9.69 -8.02
CA ARG A 369 -14.87 -9.03 -7.05
C ARG A 369 -14.99 -7.51 -7.10
N ALA A 370 -15.01 -6.92 -8.29
CA ALA A 370 -15.13 -5.47 -8.48
C ALA A 370 -16.48 -4.95 -7.95
N ILE A 371 -17.58 -5.65 -8.23
CA ILE A 371 -18.92 -5.29 -7.71
C ILE A 371 -18.91 -5.34 -6.17
N ALA A 372 -18.42 -6.44 -5.57
CA ALA A 372 -18.33 -6.57 -4.12
C ALA A 372 -17.52 -5.44 -3.50
N LYS A 373 -16.36 -5.11 -4.10
CA LYS A 373 -15.50 -4.02 -3.61
C LYS A 373 -16.20 -2.67 -3.70
N THR A 374 -16.90 -2.39 -4.79
CA THR A 374 -17.66 -1.14 -4.95
C THR A 374 -18.77 -1.02 -3.90
N VAL A 375 -19.56 -2.07 -3.71
CA VAL A 375 -20.65 -2.08 -2.71
C VAL A 375 -20.10 -1.86 -1.30
N THR A 376 -19.04 -2.58 -0.94
CA THR A 376 -18.43 -2.44 0.40
C THR A 376 -17.73 -1.10 0.59
N SER A 377 -17.18 -0.48 -0.46
CA SER A 377 -16.62 0.88 -0.38
C SER A 377 -17.70 1.94 -0.17
N VAL A 378 -18.85 1.82 -0.83
CA VAL A 378 -20.00 2.72 -0.59
C VAL A 378 -20.53 2.54 0.82
N LEU A 379 -20.66 1.29 1.30
CA LEU A 379 -21.05 0.98 2.67
C LEU A 379 -20.05 1.56 3.68
N ASN A 380 -18.74 1.48 3.40
CA ASN A 380 -17.69 2.05 4.24
C ASN A 380 -17.85 3.57 4.38
N ILE A 381 -18.08 4.29 3.28
CA ILE A 381 -18.33 5.73 3.31
C ILE A 381 -19.56 6.04 4.19
N GLY A 382 -20.67 5.32 4.00
CA GLY A 382 -21.89 5.50 4.78
C GLY A 382 -21.68 5.24 6.28
N LEU A 383 -20.99 4.15 6.63
CA LEU A 383 -20.65 3.84 8.02
C LEU A 383 -19.70 4.87 8.63
N ASN A 384 -18.70 5.36 7.88
CA ASN A 384 -17.82 6.43 8.36
C ASN A 384 -18.58 7.71 8.66
N ILE A 385 -19.51 8.12 7.79
CA ILE A 385 -20.38 9.30 8.00
C ILE A 385 -21.23 9.14 9.25
N ALA A 386 -21.72 7.94 9.55
CA ALA A 386 -22.53 7.66 10.73
C ALA A 386 -21.71 7.51 12.02
N LEU A 387 -20.57 6.79 11.96
CA LEU A 387 -19.83 6.39 13.15
C LEU A 387 -18.76 7.42 13.58
N ILE A 388 -18.14 8.17 12.66
CA ILE A 388 -17.11 9.14 13.03
C ILE A 388 -17.69 10.24 13.95
N PRO A 389 -18.85 10.87 13.69
CA PRO A 389 -19.40 11.89 14.57
C PRO A 389 -19.80 11.37 15.95
N THR A 390 -20.16 10.08 16.08
CA THR A 390 -20.69 9.47 17.31
C THR A 390 -19.64 8.76 18.16
N VAL A 391 -18.70 8.08 17.52
CA VAL A 391 -17.68 7.21 18.17
C VAL A 391 -16.26 7.74 17.97
N GLY A 392 -16.09 8.79 17.18
CA GLY A 392 -14.79 9.36 16.89
C GLY A 392 -13.94 8.49 15.94
N ILE A 393 -12.63 8.54 16.09
CA ILE A 393 -11.66 7.80 15.22
C ILE A 393 -11.80 6.29 15.32
N VAL A 394 -12.29 5.77 16.44
CA VAL A 394 -12.57 4.34 16.61
C VAL A 394 -13.73 3.92 15.70
N GLY A 395 -14.72 4.81 15.50
CA GLY A 395 -15.81 4.60 14.56
C GLY A 395 -15.34 4.36 13.14
N ALA A 396 -14.31 5.08 12.67
CA ALA A 396 -13.70 4.85 11.37
C ALA A 396 -13.02 3.47 11.27
N ALA A 397 -12.31 3.06 12.32
CA ALA A 397 -11.70 1.74 12.37
C ALA A 397 -12.75 0.62 12.36
N VAL A 398 -13.85 0.78 13.12
CA VAL A 398 -14.97 -0.17 13.13
C VAL A 398 -15.64 -0.24 11.77
N ALA A 399 -15.92 0.90 11.12
CA ALA A 399 -16.48 0.95 9.76
C ALA A 399 -15.61 0.13 8.79
N THR A 400 -14.30 0.30 8.85
CA THR A 400 -13.34 -0.43 8.03
C THR A 400 -13.38 -1.94 8.32
N VAL A 401 -13.37 -2.37 9.59
CA VAL A 401 -13.44 -3.79 9.96
C VAL A 401 -14.75 -4.43 9.49
N VAL A 402 -15.88 -3.78 9.75
CA VAL A 402 -17.20 -4.29 9.37
C VAL A 402 -17.31 -4.47 7.86
N THR A 403 -16.92 -3.46 7.08
CA THR A 403 -17.00 -3.53 5.62
C THR A 403 -16.04 -4.54 5.02
N TYR A 404 -14.84 -4.68 5.59
CA TYR A 404 -13.91 -5.73 5.17
C TYR A 404 -14.36 -7.12 5.59
N LEU A 405 -15.08 -7.27 6.69
CA LEU A 405 -15.71 -8.54 7.06
C LEU A 405 -16.72 -8.97 5.98
N PHE A 406 -17.62 -8.07 5.58
CA PHE A 406 -18.57 -8.34 4.49
C PHE A 406 -17.84 -8.66 3.17
N TYR A 407 -16.81 -7.90 2.83
CA TYR A 407 -16.03 -8.14 1.63
C TYR A 407 -15.30 -9.50 1.67
N THR A 408 -14.75 -9.87 2.84
CA THR A 408 -14.09 -11.16 3.05
C THR A 408 -15.07 -12.33 2.93
N LEU A 409 -16.23 -12.22 3.57
CA LEU A 409 -17.27 -13.26 3.49
C LEU A 409 -17.76 -13.45 2.06
N PHE A 410 -17.97 -12.36 1.34
CA PHE A 410 -18.41 -12.42 -0.06
C PHE A 410 -17.33 -13.04 -0.97
N THR A 411 -16.06 -12.66 -0.80
CA THR A 411 -14.96 -13.25 -1.58
C THR A 411 -14.77 -14.73 -1.26
N LEU A 412 -14.88 -15.14 -0.01
CA LEU A 412 -14.84 -16.55 0.39
C LEU A 412 -16.02 -17.33 -0.19
N TYR A 413 -17.22 -16.75 -0.19
CA TYR A 413 -18.39 -17.37 -0.81
C TYR A 413 -18.16 -17.64 -2.30
N ILE A 414 -17.61 -16.68 -3.07
CA ILE A 414 -17.29 -16.94 -4.48
C ILE A 414 -16.20 -18.00 -4.61
N ILE A 415 -15.20 -18.01 -3.75
CA ILE A 415 -14.14 -19.03 -3.76
C ILE A 415 -14.73 -20.42 -3.53
N THR A 416 -15.73 -20.59 -2.64
CA THR A 416 -16.39 -21.89 -2.43
C THR A 416 -17.22 -22.36 -3.63
N GLN A 417 -17.57 -21.46 -4.54
CA GLN A 417 -18.22 -21.84 -5.82
C GLN A 417 -17.21 -22.32 -6.88
N GLU A 418 -15.97 -21.88 -6.78
CA GLU A 418 -14.90 -22.23 -7.74
C GLU A 418 -14.08 -23.45 -7.28
N PHE A 419 -13.96 -23.65 -5.97
CA PHE A 419 -13.14 -24.65 -5.34
C PHE A 419 -13.95 -25.55 -4.38
N GLU A 420 -13.73 -26.84 -4.47
CA GLU A 420 -14.22 -27.81 -3.50
C GLU A 420 -13.31 -27.77 -2.27
N LEU A 421 -13.65 -26.92 -1.28
CA LEU A 421 -12.87 -26.74 -0.06
C LEU A 421 -13.30 -27.76 1.00
N ASP A 422 -12.34 -28.39 1.66
CA ASP A 422 -12.57 -29.15 2.89
C ASP A 422 -12.72 -28.19 4.08
N VAL A 423 -13.95 -27.65 4.22
CA VAL A 423 -14.29 -26.69 5.28
C VAL A 423 -14.02 -27.27 6.67
N ARG A 424 -14.29 -28.56 6.89
CA ARG A 424 -14.07 -29.22 8.19
C ARG A 424 -12.59 -29.23 8.55
N ARG A 425 -11.72 -29.52 7.59
CA ARG A 425 -10.26 -29.48 7.77
C ARG A 425 -9.76 -28.07 8.02
N LEU A 426 -10.27 -27.08 7.28
CA LEU A 426 -9.92 -25.67 7.47
C LEU A 426 -10.32 -25.17 8.86
N VAL A 427 -11.56 -25.41 9.28
CA VAL A 427 -12.06 -25.02 10.61
C VAL A 427 -11.25 -25.69 11.73
N SER A 428 -10.96 -26.99 11.62
CA SER A 428 -10.12 -27.68 12.60
C SER A 428 -8.71 -27.07 12.68
N ARG A 429 -8.14 -26.68 11.53
CA ARG A 429 -6.81 -26.07 11.48
C ARG A 429 -6.82 -24.66 12.08
N VAL A 430 -7.84 -23.86 11.76
CA VAL A 430 -8.05 -22.53 12.36
C VAL A 430 -8.24 -22.64 13.87
N GLY A 431 -9.02 -23.62 14.35
CA GLY A 431 -9.18 -23.87 15.78
C GLY A 431 -7.86 -24.13 16.49
N ARG A 432 -6.98 -24.99 15.91
CA ARG A 432 -5.62 -25.20 16.47
C ARG A 432 -4.77 -23.92 16.44
N ILE A 433 -4.86 -23.12 15.37
CA ILE A 433 -4.17 -21.83 15.31
C ILE A 433 -4.66 -20.90 16.43
N CYS A 434 -5.97 -20.84 16.67
CA CYS A 434 -6.55 -20.03 17.76
C CYS A 434 -6.06 -20.50 19.13
N VAL A 435 -5.93 -21.83 19.37
CA VAL A 435 -5.38 -22.35 20.62
C VAL A 435 -3.91 -21.95 20.81
N VAL A 436 -3.07 -22.11 19.76
CA VAL A 436 -1.67 -21.66 19.81
C VAL A 436 -1.58 -20.17 20.07
N THR A 437 -2.44 -19.38 19.40
CA THR A 437 -2.51 -17.93 19.60
C THR A 437 -2.95 -17.56 21.02
N ALA A 438 -3.92 -18.28 21.59
CA ALA A 438 -4.37 -18.03 22.97
C ALA A 438 -3.25 -18.26 23.98
N VAL A 439 -2.47 -19.35 23.83
CA VAL A 439 -1.30 -19.61 24.70
C VAL A 439 -0.23 -18.52 24.54
N MET A 440 0.09 -18.14 23.28
CA MET A 440 1.00 -17.03 23.00
C MET A 440 0.50 -15.73 23.66
N SER A 441 -0.80 -15.43 23.53
CA SER A 441 -1.43 -14.25 24.10
C SER A 441 -1.38 -14.23 25.61
N ALA A 442 -1.60 -15.37 26.27
CA ALA A 442 -1.48 -15.50 27.72
C ALA A 442 -0.05 -15.16 28.21
N VAL A 443 0.97 -15.62 27.48
CA VAL A 443 2.37 -15.25 27.77
C VAL A 443 2.58 -13.75 27.67
N VAL A 444 2.07 -13.11 26.59
CA VAL A 444 2.18 -11.65 26.43
C VAL A 444 1.51 -10.92 27.59
N VAL A 445 0.29 -11.32 27.98
CA VAL A 445 -0.47 -10.69 29.07
C VAL A 445 0.29 -10.76 30.41
N VAL A 446 0.92 -11.90 30.72
CA VAL A 446 1.71 -12.05 31.96
C VAL A 446 2.88 -11.07 32.03
N PHE A 447 3.46 -10.73 30.88
CA PHE A 447 4.61 -9.81 30.82
C PHE A 447 4.24 -8.39 30.41
N LEU A 448 2.95 -8.09 30.18
CA LEU A 448 2.50 -6.79 29.66
C LEU A 448 2.88 -5.64 30.60
N GLU A 449 2.68 -5.82 31.90
CA GLU A 449 3.00 -4.80 32.92
C GLU A 449 4.51 -4.57 33.11
N ARG A 450 5.35 -5.47 32.60
CA ARG A 450 6.82 -5.36 32.66
C ARG A 450 7.40 -4.61 31.45
N ILE A 451 6.55 -4.15 30.53
CA ILE A 451 6.98 -3.40 29.35
C ILE A 451 7.14 -1.92 29.72
N GLU A 452 8.31 -1.56 30.26
CA GLU A 452 8.65 -0.18 30.63
C GLU A 452 9.46 0.55 29.54
N GLY A 453 9.99 -0.18 28.55
CA GLY A 453 10.87 0.38 27.54
C GLY A 453 10.99 -0.46 26.28
N TRP A 454 11.79 0.04 25.33
CA TRP A 454 12.00 -0.60 24.03
C TRP A 454 12.56 -2.03 24.13
N ILE A 455 13.54 -2.24 25.03
CA ILE A 455 14.19 -3.54 25.20
C ILE A 455 13.17 -4.56 25.70
N THR A 456 12.41 -4.22 26.73
CA THR A 456 11.39 -5.11 27.30
C THR A 456 10.27 -5.40 26.31
N LEU A 457 9.85 -4.43 25.52
CA LEU A 457 8.88 -4.65 24.44
C LEU A 457 9.40 -5.67 23.41
N PHE A 458 10.63 -5.49 22.90
CA PHE A 458 11.21 -6.44 21.94
C PHE A 458 11.44 -7.82 22.52
N VAL A 459 11.81 -7.91 23.81
CA VAL A 459 11.96 -9.20 24.51
C VAL A 459 10.61 -9.91 24.62
N VAL A 460 9.54 -9.21 25.02
CA VAL A 460 8.20 -9.81 25.15
C VAL A 460 7.67 -10.24 23.78
N VAL A 461 7.82 -9.41 22.74
CA VAL A 461 7.43 -9.78 21.38
C VAL A 461 8.26 -10.96 20.88
N GLY A 462 9.56 -10.97 21.10
CA GLY A 462 10.45 -12.08 20.72
C GLY A 462 10.09 -13.38 21.44
N LEU A 463 9.75 -13.32 22.74
CA LEU A 463 9.26 -14.46 23.49
C LEU A 463 7.92 -14.98 22.94
N ALA A 464 6.99 -14.07 22.63
CA ALA A 464 5.71 -14.44 22.02
C ALA A 464 5.90 -15.16 20.68
N VAL A 465 6.78 -14.64 19.82
CA VAL A 465 7.12 -15.27 18.53
C VAL A 465 7.79 -16.64 18.75
N ALA A 466 8.67 -16.78 19.73
CA ALA A 466 9.31 -18.06 20.05
C ALA A 466 8.28 -19.09 20.53
N VAL A 467 7.40 -18.71 21.46
CA VAL A 467 6.30 -19.58 21.93
C VAL A 467 5.39 -19.99 20.79
N TRP A 468 4.97 -19.04 19.95
CA TRP A 468 4.19 -19.33 18.77
C TRP A 468 4.88 -20.31 17.81
N ALA A 469 6.16 -20.10 17.53
CA ALA A 469 6.94 -20.95 16.62
C ALA A 469 7.07 -22.39 17.18
N VAL A 470 7.44 -22.53 18.45
CA VAL A 470 7.58 -23.83 19.12
C VAL A 470 6.25 -24.58 19.13
N LEU A 471 5.15 -23.92 19.54
CA LEU A 471 3.84 -24.56 19.58
C LEU A 471 3.33 -24.90 18.18
N SER A 472 3.62 -24.08 17.17
CA SER A 472 3.24 -24.37 15.79
C SER A 472 3.96 -25.59 15.22
N VAL A 473 5.21 -25.83 15.62
CA VAL A 473 5.95 -27.06 15.29
C VAL A 473 5.38 -28.26 16.04
N LEU A 474 5.20 -28.15 17.37
CA LEU A 474 4.68 -29.23 18.21
C LEU A 474 3.27 -29.69 17.82
N THR A 475 2.41 -28.75 17.38
CA THR A 475 1.05 -29.05 16.91
C THR A 475 0.97 -29.49 15.46
N GLY A 476 2.12 -29.58 14.74
CA GLY A 476 2.19 -29.97 13.34
C GLY A 476 1.55 -28.92 12.37
N LEU A 477 1.38 -27.67 12.84
CA LEU A 477 0.93 -26.58 11.98
C LEU A 477 2.06 -26.08 11.07
N LEU A 478 3.32 -26.14 11.54
CA LEU A 478 4.55 -25.83 10.80
C LEU A 478 5.38 -27.11 10.60
N ASP A 479 5.64 -27.43 9.34
CA ASP A 479 6.53 -28.53 8.94
C ASP A 479 7.93 -27.97 8.66
N VAL A 480 8.84 -28.17 9.61
CA VAL A 480 10.22 -27.65 9.55
C VAL A 480 11.01 -28.21 8.35
N GLN A 481 10.74 -29.43 7.92
CA GLN A 481 11.42 -30.04 6.78
C GLN A 481 11.04 -29.34 5.47
N ARG A 482 9.75 -28.99 5.31
CA ARG A 482 9.27 -28.21 4.16
C ARG A 482 9.80 -26.79 4.14
N VAL A 483 9.91 -26.13 5.31
CA VAL A 483 10.49 -24.78 5.39
C VAL A 483 11.97 -24.81 4.99
N LYS A 484 12.74 -25.80 5.45
CA LYS A 484 14.14 -25.96 5.03
C LYS A 484 14.31 -26.18 3.52
N SER A 485 13.43 -26.98 2.90
CA SER A 485 13.49 -27.22 1.45
C SER A 485 13.09 -26.02 0.59
N MET A 486 12.45 -24.99 1.16
CA MET A 486 12.12 -23.73 0.47
C MET A 486 13.23 -22.67 0.59
N LEU A 487 14.17 -22.82 1.54
CA LEU A 487 15.27 -21.90 1.78
C LEU A 487 16.58 -22.31 1.13
N VAL A 488 16.68 -23.56 0.68
CA VAL A 488 17.78 -24.14 -0.11
C VAL A 488 17.39 -24.19 -1.58
#